data_b9216c49a76e81f69241defe54abbf7d
#
_entry.id   b9216c49a76e81f69241defe54abbf7d
#
_cell.length_a   1.000
_cell.length_b   1.000
_cell.length_c   1.000
_cell.angle_alpha   90.00
_cell.angle_beta   90.00
_cell.angle_gamma   90.00
#
_symmetry.space_group_name_H-M   'P 1'
#
loop_
_entity.id
_entity.type
_entity.pdbx_description
1 polymer ?
#
loop_
_entity_poly.entity_id
_entity_poly.type
_entity_poly.pdbx_seq_one_letter_code
_entity_poly.pdbx_strand_id
1 'polypeptide(L)'
;SLLATTMGVAYGQGRFRLDAPVADYYPPFAAHPQVKVGHLLNWASGLDWQEDYEYAPLKSSVVAMLYTRGRTDMAAFTAAHSADAEPGARFRYSSGDTNVLAAALKNMVGEAAYADYPWTALFDPLGITTAVWERDAAGTFVGSSYAYMSARDLARVGLLMQRDGRWGEQQLLPKAWVE
;
A
#
# COMPACT_ATOMS: atom_id res chain seq x y z
N SER A 1 3.28 6.26 -1.82
CA SER A 1 4.31 6.67 -0.88
C SER A 1 3.86 6.58 0.59
N LEU A 2 2.71 7.16 1.01
CA LEU A 2 2.27 7.08 2.43
C LEU A 2 2.07 5.64 2.90
N LEU A 3 1.41 4.80 2.10
CA LEU A 3 1.25 3.39 2.45
C LEU A 3 2.62 2.70 2.59
N ALA A 4 3.55 2.91 1.64
CA ALA A 4 4.87 2.31 1.72
C ALA A 4 5.64 2.80 2.97
N THR A 5 5.49 4.07 3.36
CA THR A 5 6.06 4.59 4.60
C THR A 5 5.47 3.90 5.83
N THR A 6 4.14 3.77 5.90
CA THR A 6 3.44 3.06 6.98
C THR A 6 3.86 1.59 7.04
N MET A 7 3.99 0.92 5.90
CA MET A 7 4.50 -0.44 5.81
C MET A 7 5.96 -0.54 6.27
N GLY A 8 6.78 0.48 6.01
CA GLY A 8 8.16 0.53 6.50
C GLY A 8 8.24 0.49 8.02
N VAL A 9 7.31 1.15 8.72
CA VAL A 9 7.21 1.04 10.18
C VAL A 9 6.85 -0.39 10.58
N ALA A 10 5.84 -1.00 9.94
CA ALA A 10 5.44 -2.38 10.21
C ALA A 10 6.56 -3.39 9.92
N TYR A 11 7.34 -3.16 8.87
CA TYR A 11 8.52 -3.97 8.55
C TYR A 11 9.58 -3.87 9.63
N GLY A 12 9.88 -2.66 10.11
CA GLY A 12 10.80 -2.44 11.24
C GLY A 12 10.34 -3.10 12.54
N GLN A 13 9.02 -3.28 12.71
CA GLN A 13 8.41 -4.01 13.81
C GLN A 13 8.39 -5.54 13.61
N GLY A 14 8.93 -6.05 12.48
CA GLY A 14 8.94 -7.48 12.17
C GLY A 14 7.56 -8.07 11.83
N ARG A 15 6.59 -7.24 11.39
CA ARG A 15 5.22 -7.69 11.13
C ARG A 15 5.08 -8.53 9.85
N PHE A 16 6.03 -8.43 8.93
CA PHE A 16 6.01 -9.17 7.68
C PHE A 16 7.40 -9.29 7.07
N ARG A 17 7.53 -10.11 6.03
CA ARG A 17 8.74 -10.31 5.24
C ARG A 17 8.50 -9.94 3.78
N LEU A 18 9.48 -9.33 3.13
CA LEU A 18 9.41 -8.93 1.71
C LEU A 18 9.35 -10.11 0.76
N ASP A 19 10.00 -11.22 1.12
CA ASP A 19 10.08 -12.45 0.33
C ASP A 19 8.92 -13.43 0.57
N ALA A 20 8.02 -13.11 1.52
CA ALA A 20 6.83 -13.92 1.79
C ALA A 20 5.77 -13.74 0.69
N PRO A 21 5.01 -14.81 0.36
CA PRO A 21 3.84 -14.68 -0.50
C PRO A 21 2.83 -13.68 0.04
N VAL A 22 2.21 -12.89 -0.83
CA VAL A 22 1.14 -11.95 -0.44
C VAL A 22 -0.03 -12.70 0.19
N ALA A 23 -0.33 -13.90 -0.31
CA ALA A 23 -1.42 -14.75 0.18
C ALA A 23 -1.30 -15.10 1.68
N ASP A 24 -0.10 -15.11 2.26
CA ASP A 24 0.12 -15.34 3.70
C ASP A 24 -0.50 -14.22 4.56
N TYR A 25 -0.58 -13.01 4.01
CA TYR A 25 -1.13 -11.83 4.67
C TYR A 25 -2.49 -11.39 4.12
N TYR A 26 -2.83 -11.83 2.90
CA TYR A 26 -4.10 -11.54 2.25
C TYR A 26 -4.60 -12.77 1.50
N PRO A 27 -5.32 -13.70 2.16
CA PRO A 27 -5.77 -14.96 1.59
C PRO A 27 -6.56 -14.87 0.27
N PRO A 28 -7.37 -13.81 -0.01
CA PRO A 28 -8.01 -13.66 -1.31
C PRO A 28 -7.03 -13.56 -2.50
N PHE A 29 -5.74 -13.33 -2.23
CA PHE A 29 -4.68 -13.32 -3.25
C PHE A 29 -4.07 -14.70 -3.57
N ALA A 30 -4.66 -15.78 -3.04
CA ALA A 30 -4.16 -17.16 -3.20
C ALA A 30 -4.11 -17.68 -4.66
N ALA A 31 -4.86 -17.03 -5.58
CA ALA A 31 -4.76 -17.33 -7.02
C ALA A 31 -3.37 -16.95 -7.61
N HIS A 32 -2.57 -16.16 -6.89
CA HIS A 32 -1.25 -15.68 -7.31
C HIS A 32 -0.15 -16.09 -6.30
N PRO A 33 0.10 -17.40 -6.09
CA PRO A 33 0.91 -17.89 -4.97
C PRO A 33 2.39 -17.49 -5.08
N GLN A 34 2.86 -17.12 -6.26
CA GLN A 34 4.26 -16.73 -6.52
C GLN A 34 4.52 -15.24 -6.28
N VAL A 35 3.46 -14.44 -6.13
CA VAL A 35 3.60 -13.00 -5.91
C VAL A 35 3.97 -12.73 -4.45
N LYS A 36 5.12 -12.10 -4.25
CA LYS A 36 5.67 -11.73 -2.94
C LYS A 36 5.30 -10.28 -2.60
N VAL A 37 5.33 -9.94 -1.31
CA VAL A 37 5.10 -8.57 -0.83
C VAL A 37 6.03 -7.57 -1.53
N GLY A 38 7.31 -7.92 -1.69
CA GLY A 38 8.29 -7.10 -2.41
C GLY A 38 7.93 -6.85 -3.88
N HIS A 39 7.26 -7.80 -4.56
CA HIS A 39 6.81 -7.58 -5.93
C HIS A 39 5.75 -6.48 -6.01
N LEU A 40 4.76 -6.45 -5.08
CA LEU A 40 3.74 -5.40 -5.04
C LEU A 40 4.34 -4.03 -4.70
N LEU A 41 5.28 -3.97 -3.76
CA LEU A 41 5.97 -2.72 -3.39
C LEU A 41 6.74 -2.12 -4.56
N ASN A 42 7.21 -2.95 -5.48
CA ASN A 42 7.93 -2.54 -6.68
C ASN A 42 7.04 -2.45 -7.93
N TRP A 43 5.70 -2.58 -7.80
CA TRP A 43 4.77 -2.63 -8.92
C TRP A 43 5.19 -3.62 -10.00
N ALA A 44 5.48 -4.82 -9.57
CA ALA A 44 5.95 -5.93 -10.40
C ALA A 44 5.19 -7.24 -10.10
N SER A 45 3.91 -7.14 -9.79
CA SER A 45 3.05 -8.30 -9.51
C SER A 45 2.89 -9.25 -10.69
N GLY A 46 2.98 -8.72 -11.91
CA GLY A 46 2.66 -9.44 -13.15
C GLY A 46 1.17 -9.50 -13.47
N LEU A 47 0.31 -8.83 -12.68
CA LEU A 47 -1.13 -8.76 -12.99
C LEU A 47 -1.38 -7.96 -14.27
N ASP A 48 -2.41 -8.34 -15.04
CA ASP A 48 -2.92 -7.57 -16.18
C ASP A 48 -3.70 -6.37 -15.67
N TRP A 49 -2.98 -5.26 -15.53
CA TRP A 49 -3.48 -4.02 -14.96
C TRP A 49 -3.39 -2.87 -15.94
N GLN A 50 -4.46 -2.08 -16.06
CA GLN A 50 -4.54 -0.90 -16.92
C GLN A 50 -4.72 0.36 -16.06
N GLU A 51 -3.67 1.19 -16.02
CA GLU A 51 -3.64 2.45 -15.26
C GLU A 51 -3.90 3.64 -16.20
N ASP A 52 -4.98 3.59 -16.97
CA ASP A 52 -5.35 4.64 -17.93
C ASP A 52 -6.61 5.38 -17.47
N TYR A 53 -6.51 6.70 -17.30
CA TYR A 53 -7.64 7.54 -16.92
C TYR A 53 -8.30 8.25 -18.09
N GLU A 54 -7.57 8.51 -19.18
CA GLU A 54 -7.98 9.48 -20.20
C GLU A 54 -8.39 8.82 -21.52
N TYR A 55 -7.58 7.91 -22.04
CA TYR A 55 -7.75 7.41 -23.41
C TYR A 55 -8.73 6.24 -23.52
N ALA A 56 -8.83 5.41 -22.50
CA ALA A 56 -9.72 4.25 -22.50
C ALA A 56 -10.35 3.99 -21.12
N PRO A 57 -11.11 4.94 -20.53
CA PRO A 57 -11.62 4.83 -19.16
C PRO A 57 -12.50 3.59 -18.93
N LEU A 58 -13.22 3.13 -19.97
CA LEU A 58 -14.06 1.93 -19.89
C LEU A 58 -13.25 0.61 -19.83
N LYS A 59 -11.98 0.64 -20.24
CA LYS A 59 -11.05 -0.49 -20.16
C LYS A 59 -10.09 -0.37 -18.98
N SER A 60 -10.10 0.75 -18.30
CA SER A 60 -9.19 1.06 -17.22
C SER A 60 -9.51 0.26 -15.97
N SER A 61 -8.52 -0.49 -15.47
CA SER A 61 -8.60 -1.21 -14.20
C SER A 61 -8.70 -0.24 -13.02
N VAL A 62 -7.90 0.84 -13.02
CA VAL A 62 -7.92 1.83 -11.94
C VAL A 62 -9.24 2.58 -11.85
N VAL A 63 -9.83 3.00 -12.98
CA VAL A 63 -11.14 3.65 -13.01
C VAL A 63 -12.23 2.69 -12.50
N ALA A 64 -12.19 1.43 -12.94
CA ALA A 64 -13.13 0.41 -12.48
C ALA A 64 -12.98 0.13 -10.98
N MET A 65 -11.76 0.10 -10.46
CA MET A 65 -11.47 -0.09 -9.03
C MET A 65 -12.00 1.06 -8.18
N LEU A 66 -11.63 2.30 -8.53
CA LEU A 66 -11.92 3.47 -7.68
C LEU A 66 -13.38 3.91 -7.75
N TYR A 67 -14.02 3.83 -8.93
CA TYR A 67 -15.29 4.52 -9.16
C TYR A 67 -16.49 3.61 -9.46
N THR A 68 -16.25 2.35 -9.84
CA THR A 68 -17.35 1.47 -10.23
C THR A 68 -17.30 0.09 -9.56
N ARG A 69 -16.86 -0.95 -10.26
CA ARG A 69 -16.96 -2.35 -9.84
C ARG A 69 -16.12 -2.70 -8.59
N GLY A 70 -14.98 -2.05 -8.42
CA GLY A 70 -14.03 -2.34 -7.34
C GLY A 70 -14.22 -1.50 -6.08
N ARG A 71 -15.06 -0.46 -6.09
CA ARG A 71 -15.14 0.55 -5.02
C ARG A 71 -15.52 0.00 -3.63
N THR A 72 -16.15 -1.16 -3.59
CA THR A 72 -16.56 -1.81 -2.33
C THR A 72 -15.43 -2.54 -1.64
N ASP A 73 -14.55 -3.19 -2.42
CA ASP A 73 -13.36 -3.88 -1.96
C ASP A 73 -12.31 -3.82 -3.08
N MET A 74 -11.45 -2.82 -2.99
CA MET A 74 -10.46 -2.54 -4.04
C MET A 74 -9.39 -3.62 -4.13
N ALA A 75 -9.04 -4.22 -3.00
CA ALA A 75 -8.05 -5.28 -2.95
C ALA A 75 -8.59 -6.58 -3.56
N ALA A 76 -9.83 -6.97 -3.23
CA ALA A 76 -10.47 -8.15 -3.82
C ALA A 76 -10.69 -7.98 -5.33
N PHE A 77 -11.09 -6.78 -5.78
CA PHE A 77 -11.19 -6.45 -7.19
C PHE A 77 -9.85 -6.67 -7.91
N THR A 78 -8.74 -6.21 -7.31
CA THR A 78 -7.41 -6.38 -7.90
C THR A 78 -6.97 -7.85 -7.90
N ALA A 79 -7.20 -8.57 -6.80
CA ALA A 79 -6.84 -9.98 -6.67
C ALA A 79 -7.55 -10.90 -7.71
N ALA A 80 -8.69 -10.44 -8.25
CA ALA A 80 -9.44 -11.16 -9.28
C ALA A 80 -8.88 -10.98 -10.71
N HIS A 81 -7.87 -10.10 -10.91
CA HIS A 81 -7.24 -9.94 -12.23
C HIS A 81 -6.35 -11.15 -12.55
N SER A 82 -6.31 -11.52 -13.84
CA SER A 82 -5.36 -12.52 -14.32
C SER A 82 -3.94 -11.95 -14.33
N ALA A 83 -2.95 -12.82 -14.31
CA ALA A 83 -1.56 -12.45 -14.60
C ALA A 83 -1.28 -12.54 -16.10
N ASP A 84 -0.48 -11.60 -16.63
CA ASP A 84 0.02 -11.59 -18.02
C ASP A 84 1.54 -11.57 -18.08
N ALA A 85 2.21 -11.61 -16.91
CA ALA A 85 3.66 -11.73 -16.79
C ALA A 85 4.04 -12.47 -15.50
N GLU A 86 5.26 -12.99 -15.45
CA GLU A 86 5.83 -13.53 -14.23
C GLU A 86 6.06 -12.43 -13.18
N PRO A 87 5.82 -12.71 -11.89
CA PRO A 87 6.10 -11.77 -10.83
C PRO A 87 7.58 -11.34 -10.83
N GLY A 88 7.83 -10.04 -10.74
CA GLY A 88 9.17 -9.46 -10.77
C GLY A 88 9.76 -9.26 -12.17
N ALA A 89 9.13 -9.77 -13.24
CA ALA A 89 9.68 -9.70 -14.58
C ALA A 89 9.69 -8.29 -15.18
N ARG A 90 8.70 -7.46 -14.81
CA ARG A 90 8.58 -6.10 -15.32
C ARG A 90 7.91 -5.16 -14.33
N PHE A 91 8.31 -3.91 -14.37
CA PHE A 91 7.62 -2.81 -13.71
C PHE A 91 6.33 -2.47 -14.49
N ARG A 92 5.22 -2.38 -13.77
CA ARG A 92 3.95 -1.83 -14.27
C ARG A 92 3.30 -1.07 -13.13
N TYR A 93 3.27 0.26 -13.21
CA TYR A 93 2.59 1.07 -12.20
C TYR A 93 1.16 0.57 -11.98
N SER A 94 0.80 0.31 -10.73
CA SER A 94 -0.48 -0.31 -10.36
C SER A 94 -1.02 0.26 -9.06
N SER A 95 -2.10 1.01 -9.16
CA SER A 95 -2.92 1.38 -7.99
C SER A 95 -3.51 0.14 -7.32
N GLY A 96 -3.79 -0.91 -8.09
CA GLY A 96 -4.28 -2.19 -7.58
C GLY A 96 -3.30 -2.86 -6.65
N ASP A 97 -2.02 -3.02 -7.05
CA ASP A 97 -0.97 -3.60 -6.21
C ASP A 97 -0.88 -2.89 -4.85
N THR A 98 -1.01 -1.56 -4.87
CA THR A 98 -0.96 -0.75 -3.66
C THR A 98 -2.18 -0.99 -2.76
N ASN A 99 -3.37 -1.19 -3.32
CA ASN A 99 -4.56 -1.49 -2.52
C ASN A 99 -4.54 -2.92 -1.95
N VAL A 100 -3.96 -3.89 -2.66
CA VAL A 100 -3.69 -5.23 -2.11
C VAL A 100 -2.72 -5.15 -0.93
N LEU A 101 -1.67 -4.33 -1.02
CA LEU A 101 -0.75 -4.09 0.11
C LEU A 101 -1.47 -3.47 1.31
N ALA A 102 -2.42 -2.55 1.10
CA ALA A 102 -3.20 -1.96 2.18
C ALA A 102 -4.07 -3.01 2.90
N ALA A 103 -4.66 -3.95 2.16
CA ALA A 103 -5.42 -5.06 2.73
C ALA A 103 -4.50 -6.07 3.46
N ALA A 104 -3.33 -6.37 2.88
CA ALA A 104 -2.34 -7.22 3.54
C ALA A 104 -1.85 -6.60 4.86
N LEU A 105 -1.61 -5.28 4.89
CA LEU A 105 -1.21 -4.55 6.10
C LEU A 105 -2.23 -4.73 7.23
N LYS A 106 -3.53 -4.78 6.91
CA LYS A 106 -4.60 -5.00 7.89
C LYS A 106 -4.37 -6.31 8.68
N ASN A 107 -3.99 -7.38 8.01
CA ASN A 107 -3.67 -8.64 8.66
C ASN A 107 -2.30 -8.64 9.34
N MET A 108 -1.31 -7.94 8.78
CA MET A 108 0.04 -7.83 9.35
C MET A 108 0.04 -7.15 10.72
N VAL A 109 -0.79 -6.12 10.90
CA VAL A 109 -0.85 -5.34 12.15
C VAL A 109 -1.99 -5.76 13.08
N GLY A 110 -2.94 -6.54 12.55
CA GLY A 110 -4.14 -6.98 13.24
C GLY A 110 -5.33 -6.04 12.99
N GLU A 111 -6.50 -6.61 12.75
CA GLU A 111 -7.70 -5.87 12.36
C GLU A 111 -8.11 -4.80 13.37
N ALA A 112 -8.01 -5.11 14.66
CA ALA A 112 -8.36 -4.16 15.73
C ALA A 112 -7.45 -2.93 15.76
N ALA A 113 -6.17 -3.06 15.40
CA ALA A 113 -5.21 -1.96 15.37
C ALA A 113 -5.23 -1.19 14.05
N TYR A 114 -5.67 -1.81 12.96
CA TYR A 114 -5.49 -1.28 11.61
C TYR A 114 -6.08 0.12 11.40
N ALA A 115 -7.26 0.37 11.96
CA ALA A 115 -7.96 1.65 11.80
C ALA A 115 -7.15 2.85 12.28
N ASP A 116 -6.38 2.67 13.37
CA ASP A 116 -5.58 3.72 14.00
C ASP A 116 -4.08 3.58 13.68
N TYR A 117 -3.68 2.50 13.02
CA TYR A 117 -2.28 2.18 12.81
C TYR A 117 -1.47 3.26 12.08
N PRO A 118 -1.94 3.89 10.97
CA PRO A 118 -1.19 4.97 10.33
C PRO A 118 -0.95 6.16 11.27
N TRP A 119 -1.92 6.46 12.16
CA TRP A 119 -1.78 7.54 13.14
C TRP A 119 -0.79 7.15 14.23
N THR A 120 -1.03 6.06 14.93
CA THR A 120 -0.20 5.65 16.08
C THR A 120 1.23 5.30 15.69
N ALA A 121 1.43 4.70 14.51
CA ALA A 121 2.72 4.22 14.07
C ALA A 121 3.56 5.27 13.30
N LEU A 122 2.90 6.22 12.61
CA LEU A 122 3.59 7.15 11.72
C LEU A 122 3.20 8.62 11.99
N PHE A 123 1.91 8.97 11.94
CA PHE A 123 1.51 10.38 11.92
C PHE A 123 1.73 11.07 13.27
N ASP A 124 1.33 10.46 14.37
CA ASP A 124 1.52 11.02 15.72
C ASP A 124 3.00 11.20 16.06
N PRO A 125 3.88 10.19 15.85
CA PRO A 125 5.32 10.39 16.07
C PRO A 125 5.93 11.53 15.24
N LEU A 126 5.42 11.78 14.02
CA LEU A 126 5.87 12.88 13.17
C LEU A 126 5.23 14.23 13.53
N GLY A 127 4.23 14.26 14.42
CA GLY A 127 3.45 15.45 14.72
C GLY A 127 2.55 15.88 13.55
N ILE A 128 2.10 14.94 12.74
CA ILE A 128 1.14 15.16 11.65
C ILE A 128 -0.27 15.18 12.25
N THR A 129 -0.97 16.30 12.11
CA THR A 129 -2.28 16.51 12.75
C THR A 129 -3.41 16.77 11.75
N THR A 130 -3.09 16.94 10.47
CA THR A 130 -4.08 17.30 9.44
C THR A 130 -4.41 16.14 8.50
N ALA A 131 -3.87 14.94 8.76
CA ALA A 131 -4.07 13.80 7.89
C ALA A 131 -5.50 13.28 7.93
N VAL A 132 -6.07 13.09 6.74
CA VAL A 132 -7.30 12.33 6.50
C VAL A 132 -6.99 11.28 5.45
N TRP A 133 -7.31 10.03 5.73
CA TRP A 133 -7.08 8.93 4.78
C TRP A 133 -8.37 8.12 4.64
N GLU A 134 -8.92 8.10 3.44
CA GLU A 134 -10.18 7.40 3.17
C GLU A 134 -10.00 5.89 3.12
N ARG A 135 -11.11 5.19 3.39
CA ARG A 135 -11.20 3.73 3.31
C ARG A 135 -12.31 3.33 2.33
N ASP A 136 -12.15 2.18 1.69
CA ASP A 136 -13.22 1.56 0.93
C ASP A 136 -14.29 0.95 1.86
N ALA A 137 -15.35 0.39 1.28
CA ALA A 137 -16.45 -0.18 2.08
C ALA A 137 -16.05 -1.48 2.83
N ALA A 138 -14.93 -2.12 2.46
CA ALA A 138 -14.34 -3.23 3.22
C ALA A 138 -13.50 -2.73 4.42
N GLY A 139 -13.43 -1.41 4.64
CA GLY A 139 -12.67 -0.80 5.73
C GLY A 139 -11.17 -0.76 5.49
N THR A 140 -10.71 -0.99 4.27
CA THR A 140 -9.31 -0.93 3.86
C THR A 140 -8.94 0.49 3.43
N PHE A 141 -7.82 1.03 3.91
CA PHE A 141 -7.34 2.32 3.43
C PHE A 141 -7.08 2.27 1.93
N VAL A 142 -7.52 3.31 1.21
CA VAL A 142 -7.22 3.45 -0.22
C VAL A 142 -5.74 3.78 -0.35
N GLY A 143 -4.91 2.74 -0.49
CA GLY A 143 -3.45 2.86 -0.44
C GLY A 143 -2.86 3.65 -1.60
N SER A 144 -3.56 3.71 -2.73
CA SER A 144 -3.13 4.40 -3.94
C SER A 144 -3.48 5.88 -3.97
N SER A 145 -4.49 6.33 -3.23
CA SER A 145 -5.02 7.71 -3.29
C SER A 145 -5.81 8.08 -2.05
N TYR A 146 -6.48 9.24 -2.11
CA TYR A 146 -7.43 9.72 -1.09
C TYR A 146 -6.85 9.90 0.31
N ALA A 147 -5.54 10.18 0.37
CA ALA A 147 -4.91 10.68 1.58
C ALA A 147 -4.66 12.18 1.41
N TYR A 148 -5.17 12.96 2.35
CA TYR A 148 -5.12 14.42 2.35
C TYR A 148 -4.40 14.89 3.59
N MET A 149 -3.52 15.86 3.43
CA MET A 149 -2.86 16.54 4.55
C MET A 149 -2.28 17.88 4.11
N SER A 150 -1.92 18.73 5.07
CA SER A 150 -1.26 19.97 4.77
C SER A 150 0.11 19.74 4.10
N ALA A 151 0.55 20.68 3.27
CA ALA A 151 1.88 20.62 2.65
C ALA A 151 3.01 20.49 3.70
N ARG A 152 2.83 21.12 4.86
CA ARG A 152 3.79 21.02 5.98
C ARG A 152 3.86 19.61 6.55
N ASP A 153 2.73 18.94 6.70
CA ASP A 153 2.66 17.56 7.19
C ASP A 153 3.25 16.59 6.17
N LEU A 154 2.97 16.78 4.88
CA LEU A 154 3.59 15.99 3.83
C LEU A 154 5.12 16.19 3.79
N ALA A 155 5.60 17.40 4.04
CA ALA A 155 7.04 17.69 4.12
C ALA A 155 7.72 16.94 5.30
N ARG A 156 7.02 16.65 6.39
CA ARG A 156 7.55 15.83 7.50
C ARG A 156 7.83 14.41 7.05
N VAL A 157 6.96 13.83 6.20
CA VAL A 157 7.20 12.50 5.60
C VAL A 157 8.44 12.55 4.71
N GLY A 158 8.59 13.58 3.87
CA GLY A 158 9.78 13.78 3.06
C GLY A 158 11.05 13.92 3.89
N LEU A 159 10.99 14.68 4.99
CA LEU A 159 12.11 14.85 5.92
C LEU A 159 12.49 13.53 6.62
N LEU A 160 11.51 12.69 6.96
CA LEU A 160 11.76 11.36 7.52
C LEU A 160 12.58 10.51 6.53
N MET A 161 12.22 10.52 5.23
CA MET A 161 12.98 9.82 4.18
C MET A 161 14.38 10.38 4.05
N GLN A 162 14.53 11.71 3.98
CA GLN A 162 15.84 12.37 3.88
C GLN A 162 16.78 12.03 5.06
N ARG A 163 16.21 11.66 6.21
CA ARG A 163 16.94 11.30 7.43
C ARG A 163 17.07 9.79 7.64
N ASP A 164 17.03 9.02 6.59
CA ASP A 164 17.15 7.56 6.63
C ASP A 164 16.16 6.91 7.62
N GLY A 165 14.94 7.44 7.69
CA GLY A 165 13.89 6.93 8.58
C GLY A 165 14.00 7.37 10.05
N ARG A 166 14.87 8.35 10.39
CA ARG A 166 15.01 8.88 11.76
C ARG A 166 14.18 10.13 11.99
N TRP A 167 13.55 10.18 13.14
CA TRP A 167 12.83 11.36 13.64
C TRP A 167 13.21 11.65 15.07
N GLY A 168 13.96 12.74 15.29
CA GLY A 168 14.63 13.01 16.57
C GLY A 168 15.60 11.88 16.91
N GLU A 169 15.48 11.31 18.10
CA GLU A 169 16.28 10.18 18.58
C GLU A 169 15.74 8.81 18.10
N GLN A 170 14.54 8.78 17.53
CA GLN A 170 13.84 7.54 17.18
C GLN A 170 14.10 7.12 15.73
N GLN A 171 14.43 5.84 15.53
CA GLN A 171 14.43 5.20 14.21
C GLN A 171 13.03 4.66 13.94
N LEU A 172 12.20 5.40 13.17
CA LEU A 172 10.83 5.01 12.81
C LEU A 172 10.81 3.98 11.68
N LEU A 173 11.65 4.17 10.67
CA LEU A 173 11.81 3.23 9.55
C LEU A 173 13.22 2.63 9.58
N PRO A 174 13.40 1.34 9.31
CA PRO A 174 14.75 0.82 9.08
C PRO A 174 15.43 1.58 7.94
N LYS A 175 16.74 1.90 8.09
CA LYS A 175 17.49 2.58 7.05
C LYS A 175 17.41 1.84 5.70
N ALA A 176 17.56 0.52 5.72
CA ALA A 176 17.44 -0.36 4.56
C ALA A 176 16.05 -0.34 3.87
N TRP A 177 15.03 0.20 4.51
CA TRP A 177 13.73 0.41 3.88
C TRP A 177 13.69 1.68 3.04
N VAL A 178 14.51 2.67 3.40
CA VAL A 178 14.56 3.98 2.71
C VAL A 178 15.50 3.93 1.51
N GLU A 179 16.56 3.13 1.57
CA GLU A 179 17.52 2.87 0.49
C GLU A 179 16.90 2.03 -0.63
#